data_dc0845a88e76664adbef6d6af51dea2e
#
_entry.id   dc0845a88e76664adbef6d6af51dea2e
#
_cell.length_a   1.000
_cell.length_b   1.000
_cell.length_c   1.000
_cell.angle_alpha   90.00
_cell.angle_beta   90.00
_cell.angle_gamma   90.00
#
_symmetry.space_group_name_H-M   'P 1'
#
loop_
_entity.id
_entity.type
_entity.pdbx_description
1 polymer ?
#
loop_
_entity_poly.entity_id
_entity_poly.type
_entity_poly.pdbx_seq_one_letter_code
_entity_poly.pdbx_strand_id
1 'polypeptide(L)'
;MPLVDSFLVDHTIMPAPSVRLAKVMKTPLGDEIEVWDLRIKKPNRGMMPEKGIHTFEHFFAGFMREHLNEKGVVEVIDISPMGCKTGFYMSLIGKADAGKVADAFRASMEDIYSLPEGTVVPASNPYQCGSCKLHSLEEAKYIAKEVLDKGIVIT
;
A
#
# COMPACT_ATOMS: atom_id res chain seq x y z
N MET A 1 -2.67 -13.83 25.19
CA MET A 1 -2.15 -13.57 23.83
C MET A 1 -1.60 -12.15 23.82
N PRO A 2 -0.36 -11.92 23.36
CA PRO A 2 0.18 -10.58 23.32
C PRO A 2 -0.58 -9.70 22.32
N LEU A 3 -0.73 -8.41 22.63
CA LEU A 3 -1.25 -7.43 21.70
C LEU A 3 -0.19 -7.11 20.63
N VAL A 4 -0.62 -6.94 19.39
CA VAL A 4 0.26 -6.48 18.31
C VAL A 4 0.20 -4.96 18.19
N ASP A 5 1.29 -4.34 17.77
CA ASP A 5 1.45 -2.88 17.74
C ASP A 5 0.33 -2.17 16.97
N SER A 6 -0.17 -2.78 15.89
CA SER A 6 -1.25 -2.24 15.10
C SER A 6 -2.60 -2.12 15.84
N PHE A 7 -2.79 -2.86 16.94
CA PHE A 7 -3.99 -2.78 17.76
C PHE A 7 -3.91 -1.69 18.85
N LEU A 8 -2.73 -1.11 19.06
CA LEU A 8 -2.50 -0.06 20.05
C LEU A 8 -2.77 1.35 19.48
N VAL A 9 -2.95 1.46 18.17
CA VAL A 9 -3.22 2.75 17.51
C VAL A 9 -4.71 3.08 17.57
N ASP A 10 -5.03 4.31 17.96
CA ASP A 10 -6.43 4.78 17.96
C ASP A 10 -6.93 5.00 16.52
N HIS A 11 -7.73 4.06 16.04
CA HIS A 11 -8.30 4.08 14.69
C HIS A 11 -9.39 5.16 14.51
N THR A 12 -9.91 5.76 15.58
CA THR A 12 -10.96 6.77 15.47
C THR A 12 -10.42 8.12 14.98
N ILE A 13 -9.15 8.40 15.26
CA ILE A 13 -8.47 9.66 14.91
C ILE A 13 -7.52 9.54 13.71
N MET A 14 -7.25 8.32 13.22
CA MET A 14 -6.35 8.13 12.08
C MET A 14 -6.82 8.91 10.86
N PRO A 15 -5.96 9.76 10.26
CA PRO A 15 -6.28 10.39 8.98
C PRO A 15 -6.17 9.40 7.83
N ALA A 16 -6.85 9.68 6.73
CA ALA A 16 -6.71 8.95 5.47
C ALA A 16 -7.09 9.87 4.29
N PRO A 17 -6.33 9.82 3.18
CA PRO A 17 -5.12 9.02 2.97
C PRO A 17 -3.92 9.47 3.81
N SER A 18 -3.08 8.51 4.22
CA SER A 18 -1.90 8.85 5.02
C SER A 18 -0.79 7.80 4.91
N VAL A 19 0.43 8.22 5.23
CA VAL A 19 1.58 7.34 5.48
C VAL A 19 2.04 7.49 6.92
N ARG A 20 2.36 6.39 7.56
CA ARG A 20 2.83 6.34 8.94
C ARG A 20 3.86 5.23 9.11
N LEU A 21 4.99 5.55 9.72
CA LEU A 21 5.95 4.52 10.16
C LEU A 21 5.33 3.74 11.32
N ALA A 22 4.91 2.51 11.05
CA ALA A 22 4.19 1.69 12.03
C ALA A 22 5.14 0.94 12.96
N LYS A 23 6.30 0.49 12.45
CA LYS A 23 7.24 -0.33 13.21
C LYS A 23 8.63 -0.25 12.61
N VAL A 24 9.65 -0.32 13.48
CA VAL A 24 11.05 -0.52 13.10
C VAL A 24 11.58 -1.75 13.83
N MET A 25 12.28 -2.60 13.11
CA MET A 25 12.99 -3.77 13.65
C MET A 25 14.43 -3.78 13.15
N LYS A 26 15.30 -4.45 13.88
CA LYS A 26 16.68 -4.68 13.45
C LYS A 26 16.98 -6.17 13.40
N THR A 27 17.70 -6.58 12.36
CA THR A 27 18.22 -7.94 12.27
C THR A 27 19.40 -8.12 13.27
N PRO A 28 19.80 -9.36 13.58
CA PRO A 28 21.00 -9.60 14.39
C PRO A 28 22.29 -8.99 13.81
N LEU A 29 22.34 -8.76 12.50
CA LEU A 29 23.48 -8.13 11.81
C LEU A 29 23.38 -6.59 11.74
N GLY A 30 22.27 -6.02 12.23
CA GLY A 30 22.07 -4.58 12.33
C GLY A 30 21.28 -3.96 11.18
N ASP A 31 20.85 -4.75 10.19
CA ASP A 31 19.98 -4.23 9.13
C ASP A 31 18.65 -3.76 9.72
N GLU A 32 18.17 -2.64 9.24
CA GLU A 32 16.89 -2.07 9.65
C GLU A 32 15.76 -2.56 8.74
N ILE A 33 14.65 -2.96 9.35
CA ILE A 33 13.41 -3.31 8.66
C ILE A 33 12.33 -2.37 9.15
N GLU A 34 11.68 -1.68 8.23
CA GLU A 34 10.57 -0.78 8.51
C GLU A 34 9.25 -1.38 8.00
N VAL A 35 8.19 -1.13 8.76
CA VAL A 35 6.81 -1.41 8.34
C VAL A 35 6.04 -0.10 8.29
N TRP A 36 5.49 0.21 7.14
CA TRP A 36 4.72 1.42 6.88
C TRP A 36 3.23 1.11 6.75
N ASP A 37 2.40 1.91 7.41
CA ASP A 37 0.95 1.94 7.23
C ASP A 37 0.62 2.92 6.11
N LEU A 38 0.19 2.39 4.97
CA LEU A 38 -0.27 3.14 3.80
C LEU A 38 -1.81 3.15 3.84
N ARG A 39 -2.37 4.13 4.56
CA ARG A 39 -3.80 4.20 4.80
C ARG A 39 -4.51 4.86 3.63
N ILE A 40 -5.56 4.24 3.10
CA ILE A 40 -6.35 4.72 1.95
C ILE A 40 -7.72 5.22 2.39
N LYS A 41 -8.43 4.41 3.19
CA LYS A 41 -9.77 4.75 3.71
C LYS A 41 -9.70 5.09 5.18
N LYS A 42 -10.50 6.05 5.61
CA LYS A 42 -10.63 6.34 7.04
C LYS A 42 -11.22 5.11 7.75
N PRO A 43 -10.54 4.61 8.79
CA PRO A 43 -11.04 3.47 9.55
C PRO A 43 -12.47 3.67 10.04
N ASN A 44 -13.27 2.62 9.98
CA ASN A 44 -14.69 2.61 10.37
C ASN A 44 -15.61 3.56 9.58
N ARG A 45 -15.14 4.10 8.44
CA ARG A 45 -15.92 5.01 7.55
C ARG A 45 -16.05 4.48 6.13
N GLY A 46 -15.72 3.24 5.91
CA GLY A 46 -15.79 2.55 4.62
C GLY A 46 -14.60 1.65 4.39
N MET A 47 -14.67 0.86 3.34
CA MET A 47 -13.62 -0.06 2.92
C MET A 47 -13.47 -0.06 1.40
N MET A 48 -12.33 -0.54 0.90
CA MET A 48 -12.13 -0.77 -0.52
C MET A 48 -12.94 -2.00 -0.98
N PRO A 49 -13.53 -1.96 -2.20
CA PRO A 49 -14.25 -3.11 -2.74
C PRO A 49 -13.30 -4.27 -3.04
N GLU A 50 -13.78 -5.51 -2.95
CA GLU A 50 -12.93 -6.71 -3.04
C GLU A 50 -12.18 -6.85 -4.36
N LYS A 51 -12.84 -6.65 -5.48
CA LYS A 51 -12.20 -6.72 -6.80
C LYS A 51 -11.24 -5.55 -7.00
N GLY A 52 -11.61 -4.38 -6.50
CA GLY A 52 -10.80 -3.18 -6.57
C GLY A 52 -9.51 -3.29 -5.78
N ILE A 53 -9.57 -3.72 -4.51
CA ILE A 53 -8.37 -3.86 -3.67
C ILE A 53 -7.41 -4.92 -4.22
N HIS A 54 -7.94 -6.03 -4.77
CA HIS A 54 -7.13 -7.09 -5.35
C HIS A 54 -6.40 -6.62 -6.63
N THR A 55 -7.11 -5.94 -7.53
CA THR A 55 -6.48 -5.34 -8.72
C THR A 55 -5.49 -4.25 -8.35
N PHE A 56 -5.87 -3.40 -7.42
CA PHE A 56 -5.01 -2.33 -6.90
C PHE A 56 -3.70 -2.89 -6.33
N GLU A 57 -3.76 -3.97 -5.54
CA GLU A 57 -2.58 -4.63 -4.98
C GLU A 57 -1.62 -5.10 -6.05
N HIS A 58 -2.09 -5.76 -7.12
CA HIS A 58 -1.26 -6.24 -8.22
C HIS A 58 -0.46 -5.13 -8.93
N PHE A 59 -1.05 -3.93 -9.09
CA PHE A 59 -0.34 -2.77 -9.65
C PHE A 59 0.51 -2.06 -8.61
N PHE A 60 -0.06 -1.81 -7.44
CA PHE A 60 0.56 -1.02 -6.39
C PHE A 60 1.88 -1.63 -5.90
N ALA A 61 1.92 -2.96 -5.77
CA ALA A 61 3.14 -3.68 -5.40
C ALA A 61 4.30 -3.45 -6.39
N GLY A 62 4.00 -3.32 -7.68
CA GLY A 62 4.97 -2.99 -8.72
C GLY A 62 5.39 -1.52 -8.68
N PHE A 63 4.43 -0.61 -8.78
CA PHE A 63 4.70 0.83 -8.85
C PHE A 63 5.40 1.38 -7.60
N MET A 64 5.04 0.92 -6.40
CA MET A 64 5.78 1.33 -5.20
C MET A 64 7.25 0.92 -5.25
N ARG A 65 7.57 -0.24 -5.82
CA ARG A 65 8.97 -0.65 -6.02
C ARG A 65 9.68 0.21 -7.05
N GLU A 66 9.00 0.58 -8.13
CA GLU A 66 9.56 1.48 -9.15
C GLU A 66 9.90 2.86 -8.59
N HIS A 67 9.03 3.40 -7.73
CA HIS A 67 9.18 4.75 -7.19
C HIS A 67 10.01 4.85 -5.90
N LEU A 68 10.13 3.76 -5.14
CA LEU A 68 10.76 3.81 -3.81
C LEU A 68 12.08 3.03 -3.71
N ASN A 69 12.26 1.93 -4.48
CA ASN A 69 13.46 1.13 -4.35
C ASN A 69 14.70 1.90 -4.78
N GLU A 70 15.70 1.90 -3.90
CA GLU A 70 17.03 2.45 -4.14
C GLU A 70 18.06 1.43 -3.72
N LYS A 71 18.76 0.82 -4.70
CA LYS A 71 19.67 -0.30 -4.49
C LYS A 71 20.68 -0.04 -3.37
N GLY A 72 20.69 -0.93 -2.39
CA GLY A 72 21.59 -0.84 -1.22
C GLY A 72 21.18 0.20 -0.17
N VAL A 73 20.04 0.88 -0.34
CA VAL A 73 19.52 1.88 0.60
C VAL A 73 18.13 1.47 1.10
N VAL A 74 17.18 1.27 0.20
CA VAL A 74 15.80 0.88 0.50
C VAL A 74 15.30 -0.12 -0.52
N GLU A 75 14.77 -1.23 -0.05
CA GLU A 75 14.08 -2.22 -0.91
C GLU A 75 12.77 -2.67 -0.28
N VAL A 76 11.68 -2.55 -1.02
CA VAL A 76 10.37 -3.04 -0.61
C VAL A 76 10.36 -4.57 -0.60
N ILE A 77 10.09 -5.14 0.56
CA ILE A 77 9.96 -6.58 0.76
C ILE A 77 8.58 -7.02 0.30
N ASP A 78 7.54 -6.41 0.86
CA ASP A 78 6.15 -6.78 0.61
C ASP A 78 5.19 -5.61 0.80
N ILE A 79 4.06 -5.64 0.08
CA ILE A 79 2.94 -4.73 0.25
C ILE A 79 1.68 -5.58 0.27
N SER A 80 1.03 -5.65 1.43
CA SER A 80 -0.13 -6.52 1.63
C SER A 80 -1.34 -5.74 2.12
N PRO A 81 -2.55 -6.04 1.61
CA PRO A 81 -3.76 -5.39 2.06
C PRO A 81 -4.08 -5.76 3.51
N MET A 82 -4.56 -4.79 4.28
CA MET A 82 -5.06 -5.03 5.62
C MET A 82 -6.40 -5.78 5.56
N GLY A 83 -6.64 -6.70 6.49
CA GLY A 83 -7.89 -7.45 6.57
C GLY A 83 -9.15 -6.58 6.71
N CYS A 84 -9.02 -5.37 7.25
CA CYS A 84 -10.10 -4.37 7.34
C CYS A 84 -10.38 -3.63 6.01
N LYS A 85 -9.58 -3.88 4.96
CA LYS A 85 -9.70 -3.27 3.63
C LYS A 85 -9.65 -1.72 3.64
N THR A 86 -8.91 -1.13 4.59
CA THR A 86 -8.77 0.33 4.69
C THR A 86 -7.38 0.84 4.31
N GLY A 87 -6.43 -0.04 4.06
CA GLY A 87 -5.06 0.31 3.68
C GLY A 87 -4.20 -0.92 3.44
N PHE A 88 -2.91 -0.67 3.32
CA PHE A 88 -1.87 -1.67 3.11
C PHE A 88 -0.77 -1.53 4.16
N TYR A 89 -0.15 -2.63 4.53
CA TYR A 89 1.16 -2.60 5.15
C TYR A 89 2.23 -2.81 4.10
N MET A 90 3.25 -1.96 4.12
CA MET A 90 4.46 -2.11 3.33
C MET A 90 5.62 -2.42 4.25
N SER A 91 6.29 -3.52 4.02
CA SER A 91 7.56 -3.86 4.69
C SER A 91 8.72 -3.56 3.75
N LEU A 92 9.78 -2.97 4.26
CA LEU A 92 11.00 -2.70 3.50
C LEU A 92 12.24 -2.98 4.35
N ILE A 93 13.36 -3.26 3.68
CA ILE A 93 14.68 -3.29 4.29
C ILE A 93 15.39 -1.97 4.01
N GLY A 94 16.10 -1.45 4.99
CA GLY A 94 16.70 -0.13 4.96
C GLY A 94 15.85 0.90 5.69
N LYS A 95 16.16 2.17 5.47
CA LYS A 95 15.48 3.30 6.11
C LYS A 95 14.94 4.25 5.04
N ALA A 96 13.63 4.45 5.04
CA ALA A 96 12.97 5.36 4.11
C ALA A 96 12.62 6.70 4.80
N ASP A 97 12.78 7.80 4.08
CA ASP A 97 12.22 9.09 4.46
C ASP A 97 10.71 9.10 4.23
N ALA A 98 9.94 9.62 5.20
CA ALA A 98 8.49 9.65 5.13
C ALA A 98 7.95 10.45 3.93
N GLY A 99 8.65 11.51 3.53
CA GLY A 99 8.33 12.29 2.32
C GLY A 99 8.51 11.45 1.07
N LYS A 100 9.63 10.70 0.96
CA LYS A 100 9.87 9.78 -0.17
C LYS A 100 8.79 8.68 -0.23
N VAL A 101 8.36 8.14 0.91
CA VAL A 101 7.26 7.15 0.95
C VAL A 101 5.95 7.76 0.48
N ALA A 102 5.62 8.98 0.93
CA ALA A 102 4.41 9.69 0.51
C ALA A 102 4.45 10.04 -0.99
N ASP A 103 5.60 10.46 -1.51
CA ASP A 103 5.79 10.77 -2.93
C ASP A 103 5.67 9.52 -3.80
N ALA A 104 6.28 8.39 -3.39
CA ALA A 104 6.16 7.11 -4.08
C ALA A 104 4.70 6.61 -4.07
N PHE A 105 4.01 6.77 -2.95
CA PHE A 105 2.60 6.43 -2.84
C PHE A 105 1.76 7.28 -3.79
N ARG A 106 1.95 8.59 -3.83
CA ARG A 106 1.25 9.50 -4.75
C ARG A 106 1.53 9.15 -6.22
N ALA A 107 2.80 8.98 -6.59
CA ALA A 107 3.19 8.60 -7.95
C ALA A 107 2.56 7.27 -8.38
N SER A 108 2.52 6.26 -7.49
CA SER A 108 1.83 5.00 -7.76
C SER A 108 0.33 5.19 -7.98
N MET A 109 -0.32 6.15 -7.31
CA MET A 109 -1.72 6.48 -7.55
C MET A 109 -1.92 7.13 -8.92
N GLU A 110 -1.01 8.03 -9.31
CA GLU A 110 -1.03 8.66 -10.64
C GLU A 110 -0.89 7.60 -11.75
N ASP A 111 0.02 6.64 -11.58
CA ASP A 111 0.21 5.53 -12.52
C ASP A 111 -1.04 4.65 -12.62
N ILE A 112 -1.59 4.20 -11.50
CA ILE A 112 -2.81 3.36 -11.49
C ILE A 112 -3.99 4.11 -12.14
N TYR A 113 -4.18 5.38 -11.78
CA TYR A 113 -5.27 6.18 -12.35
C TYR A 113 -5.12 6.40 -13.85
N SER A 114 -3.89 6.53 -14.35
CA SER A 114 -3.57 6.77 -15.75
C SER A 114 -3.61 5.52 -16.64
N LEU A 115 -3.74 4.32 -16.07
CA LEU A 115 -3.80 3.09 -16.86
C LEU A 115 -4.91 3.16 -17.91
N PRO A 116 -4.62 2.80 -19.19
CA PRO A 116 -5.64 2.73 -20.23
C PRO A 116 -6.76 1.75 -19.88
N GLU A 117 -7.96 2.01 -20.39
CA GLU A 117 -9.05 1.04 -20.33
C GLU A 117 -8.63 -0.28 -21.02
N GLY A 118 -8.99 -1.41 -20.41
CA GLY A 118 -8.63 -2.71 -20.93
C GLY A 118 -7.20 -3.15 -20.62
N THR A 119 -6.44 -2.38 -19.83
CA THR A 119 -5.13 -2.82 -19.35
C THR A 119 -5.26 -4.16 -18.64
N VAL A 120 -4.44 -5.14 -19.05
CA VAL A 120 -4.38 -6.46 -18.40
C VAL A 120 -3.75 -6.33 -17.03
N VAL A 121 -4.43 -6.83 -16.01
CA VAL A 121 -3.89 -6.86 -14.64
C VAL A 121 -2.68 -7.80 -14.60
N PRO A 122 -1.51 -7.36 -14.10
CA PRO A 122 -0.33 -8.22 -14.01
C PRO A 122 -0.63 -9.52 -13.25
N ALA A 123 -0.06 -10.62 -13.69
CA ALA A 123 -0.19 -11.93 -13.03
C ALA A 123 -1.63 -12.43 -12.80
N SER A 124 -2.63 -11.89 -13.49
CA SER A 124 -4.06 -12.28 -13.35
C SER A 124 -4.40 -13.61 -14.05
N ASN A 125 -3.65 -14.64 -13.75
CA ASN A 125 -3.83 -15.98 -14.31
C ASN A 125 -3.73 -17.06 -13.21
N PRO A 126 -4.25 -18.28 -13.42
CA PRO A 126 -4.32 -19.31 -12.39
C PRO A 126 -2.98 -19.79 -11.83
N TYR A 127 -1.89 -19.54 -12.55
CA TYR A 127 -0.55 -19.96 -12.11
C TYR A 127 0.09 -18.98 -11.13
N GLN A 128 -0.30 -17.69 -11.20
CA GLN A 128 0.34 -16.62 -10.45
C GLN A 128 -0.59 -15.95 -9.43
N CYS A 129 -1.90 -16.15 -9.55
CA CYS A 129 -2.89 -15.51 -8.68
C CYS A 129 -3.87 -16.54 -8.12
N GLY A 130 -4.11 -16.49 -6.82
CA GLY A 130 -5.02 -17.39 -6.12
C GLY A 130 -6.51 -17.16 -6.44
N SER A 131 -6.86 -16.00 -6.99
CA SER A 131 -8.23 -15.62 -7.36
C SER A 131 -8.25 -14.79 -8.64
N CYS A 132 -7.65 -15.31 -9.70
CA CYS A 132 -7.38 -14.59 -10.95
C CYS A 132 -8.61 -14.02 -11.68
N LYS A 133 -9.83 -14.41 -11.29
CA LYS A 133 -11.09 -13.86 -11.81
C LYS A 133 -11.67 -12.73 -10.94
N LEU A 134 -11.09 -12.46 -9.79
CA LEU A 134 -11.55 -11.46 -8.84
C LEU A 134 -10.83 -10.13 -9.07
N HIS A 135 -11.04 -9.49 -10.22
CA HIS A 135 -10.39 -8.24 -10.59
C HIS A 135 -11.38 -7.20 -11.13
N SER A 136 -11.06 -5.93 -10.90
CA SER A 136 -11.74 -4.76 -11.48
C SER A 136 -10.77 -3.60 -11.61
N LEU A 137 -10.34 -3.30 -12.84
CA LEU A 137 -9.47 -2.16 -13.12
C LEU A 137 -10.18 -0.83 -12.81
N GLU A 138 -11.47 -0.73 -13.13
CA GLU A 138 -12.28 0.45 -12.85
C GLU A 138 -12.30 0.79 -11.35
N GLU A 139 -12.55 -0.22 -10.50
CA GLU A 139 -12.54 -0.03 -9.03
C GLU A 139 -11.16 0.34 -8.51
N ALA A 140 -10.08 -0.25 -9.07
CA ALA A 140 -8.70 0.10 -8.69
C ALA A 140 -8.37 1.55 -9.06
N LYS A 141 -8.75 2.00 -10.26
CA LYS A 141 -8.59 3.40 -10.69
C LYS A 141 -9.43 4.37 -9.84
N TYR A 142 -10.61 3.96 -9.43
CA TYR A 142 -11.45 4.75 -8.52
C TYR A 142 -10.78 4.93 -7.15
N ILE A 143 -10.19 3.87 -6.59
CA ILE A 143 -9.42 3.93 -5.34
C ILE A 143 -8.27 4.93 -5.48
N ALA A 144 -7.49 4.82 -6.54
CA ALA A 144 -6.36 5.71 -6.79
C ALA A 144 -6.82 7.18 -6.92
N LYS A 145 -7.91 7.42 -7.66
CA LYS A 145 -8.48 8.76 -7.81
C LYS A 145 -8.90 9.37 -6.47
N GLU A 146 -9.56 8.61 -5.60
CA GLU A 146 -9.94 9.12 -4.27
C GLU A 146 -8.74 9.55 -3.44
N VAL A 147 -7.62 8.81 -3.51
CA VAL A 147 -6.38 9.18 -2.82
C VAL A 147 -5.81 10.48 -3.36
N LEU A 148 -5.75 10.62 -4.69
CA LEU A 148 -5.25 11.84 -5.35
C LEU A 148 -6.11 13.07 -5.03
N ASP A 149 -7.44 12.93 -5.07
CA ASP A 149 -8.38 14.02 -4.79
C ASP A 149 -8.27 14.53 -3.34
N LYS A 150 -7.98 13.65 -2.38
CA LYS A 150 -7.90 13.99 -0.94
C LYS A 150 -6.50 14.43 -0.52
N GLY A 151 -5.48 13.98 -1.23
CA GLY A 151 -4.07 14.18 -0.85
C GLY A 151 -3.63 13.26 0.30
N ILE A 152 -2.33 12.98 0.35
CA ILE A 152 -1.71 12.09 1.35
C ILE A 152 -1.07 12.93 2.44
N VAL A 153 -1.35 12.62 3.71
CA VAL A 153 -0.71 13.24 4.86
C VAL A 153 0.31 12.31 5.52
N ILE A 154 1.35 12.88 6.09
CA ILE A 154 2.38 12.16 6.84
C ILE A 154 2.04 12.29 8.34
N THR A 155 2.04 11.16 9.07
CA THR A 155 1.69 11.11 10.50
C THR A 155 2.70 10.34 11.33
#